data_a5977fd80567e8848a54167891ad6754
#
_entry.id   a5977fd80567e8848a54167891ad6754
#
_cell.length_a   1.000
_cell.length_b   1.000
_cell.length_c   1.000
_cell.angle_alpha   90.00
_cell.angle_beta   90.00
_cell.angle_gamma   90.00
#
_symmetry.space_group_name_H-M   'P 1'
#
loop_
_entity.id
_entity.type
_entity.pdbx_description
1 polymer ?
#
loop_
_entity_poly.entity_id
_entity_poly.type
_entity_poly.pdbx_seq_one_letter_code
_entity_poly.pdbx_strand_id
1 'polypeptide(L)'
;MFDRLRAERPFAFFAEPEIPQLASGPGYHAITRYADLEAISCQPAVFCSGSGAVSIQDIPADLNEFYGSLISMDDPRHARIRRIVAKTFTPRMLEQVVDSVVGIVDEVLAEARAKAEAGDGSLDVVADIAAPIPLRIICDMMGVPEEDRLLVLNASNTILSGGDPELTDEADPLTALIEAGMNMAA
;
A
#
# COMPACT_ATOMS: atom_id res chain seq x y z
N MET A 1 -1.27 -16.42 19.83
CA MET A 1 -2.36 -16.73 18.88
C MET A 1 -1.83 -17.40 17.61
N PHE A 2 -0.95 -16.77 16.83
CA PHE A 2 -0.44 -17.32 15.57
C PHE A 2 0.33 -18.64 15.70
N ASP A 3 1.07 -18.87 16.77
CA ASP A 3 1.79 -20.15 17.00
C ASP A 3 0.81 -21.32 17.10
N ARG A 4 -0.31 -21.12 17.77
CA ARG A 4 -1.37 -22.11 17.85
C ARG A 4 -2.02 -22.38 16.49
N LEU A 5 -2.29 -21.33 15.69
CA LEU A 5 -2.81 -21.49 14.33
C LEU A 5 -1.84 -22.30 13.46
N ARG A 6 -0.54 -21.97 13.50
CA ARG A 6 0.49 -22.72 12.77
C ARG A 6 0.55 -24.20 13.13
N ALA A 7 0.42 -24.51 14.43
CA ALA A 7 0.55 -25.87 14.92
C ALA A 7 -0.72 -26.70 14.72
N GLU A 8 -1.88 -26.14 15.05
CA GLU A 8 -3.15 -26.91 15.19
C GLU A 8 -4.10 -26.69 14.01
N ARG A 9 -4.11 -25.50 13.40
CA ARG A 9 -5.08 -25.09 12.37
C ARG A 9 -4.46 -24.21 11.27
N PRO A 10 -3.53 -24.72 10.46
CA PRO A 10 -2.78 -23.91 9.51
C PRO A 10 -3.63 -23.25 8.40
N PHE A 11 -4.84 -23.77 8.18
CA PHE A 11 -5.83 -23.27 7.23
C PHE A 11 -7.14 -22.91 7.95
N ALA A 12 -7.04 -22.18 9.05
CA ALA A 12 -8.22 -21.79 9.82
C ALA A 12 -9.16 -20.90 8.98
N PHE A 13 -10.44 -21.24 8.97
CA PHE A 13 -11.47 -20.43 8.32
C PHE A 13 -12.04 -19.41 9.31
N PHE A 14 -12.27 -18.19 8.82
CA PHE A 14 -12.87 -17.09 9.56
C PHE A 14 -13.97 -16.44 8.72
N ALA A 15 -15.02 -15.95 9.39
CA ALA A 15 -15.97 -15.06 8.75
C ALA A 15 -15.32 -13.70 8.47
N GLU A 16 -15.77 -13.04 7.44
CA GLU A 16 -15.36 -11.66 7.17
C GLU A 16 -15.92 -10.71 8.25
N PRO A 17 -15.15 -9.69 8.65
CA PRO A 17 -15.69 -8.61 9.48
C PRO A 17 -16.79 -7.86 8.71
N GLU A 18 -17.86 -7.50 9.41
CA GLU A 18 -18.92 -6.69 8.82
C GLU A 18 -18.43 -5.27 8.61
N ILE A 19 -18.46 -4.79 7.36
CA ILE A 19 -18.22 -3.40 7.01
C ILE A 19 -19.53 -2.77 6.56
N PRO A 20 -19.96 -1.66 7.15
CA PRO A 20 -21.14 -0.94 6.69
C PRO A 20 -21.07 -0.69 5.19
N GLN A 21 -22.17 -0.90 4.46
CA GLN A 21 -22.32 -0.67 3.03
C GLN A 21 -21.62 -1.68 2.09
N LEU A 22 -20.80 -2.63 2.62
CA LEU A 22 -20.27 -3.74 1.84
C LEU A 22 -21.01 -5.05 2.19
N ALA A 23 -21.34 -5.82 1.17
CA ALA A 23 -21.87 -7.16 1.40
C ALA A 23 -20.76 -8.06 1.92
N SER A 24 -21.00 -8.79 3.01
CA SER A 24 -20.05 -9.80 3.49
C SER A 24 -19.98 -10.95 2.49
N GLY A 25 -18.77 -11.35 2.15
CA GLY A 25 -18.49 -12.53 1.34
C GLY A 25 -18.59 -13.83 2.17
N PRO A 26 -18.13 -14.96 1.59
CA PRO A 26 -18.24 -16.28 2.24
C PRO A 26 -17.32 -16.47 3.45
N GLY A 27 -16.34 -15.59 3.64
CA GLY A 27 -15.27 -15.71 4.60
C GLY A 27 -13.92 -16.05 3.97
N TYR A 28 -12.89 -16.19 4.80
CA TYR A 28 -11.52 -16.38 4.33
C TYR A 28 -10.76 -17.43 5.13
N HIS A 29 -9.74 -18.01 4.49
CA HIS A 29 -8.78 -18.90 5.12
C HIS A 29 -7.50 -18.16 5.51
N ALA A 30 -7.15 -18.16 6.80
CA ALA A 30 -5.89 -17.60 7.27
C ALA A 30 -4.75 -18.60 7.05
N ILE A 31 -3.81 -18.24 6.19
CA ILE A 31 -2.61 -19.02 5.90
C ILE A 31 -1.48 -18.50 6.77
N THR A 32 -0.92 -19.36 7.64
CA THR A 32 0.03 -18.93 8.68
C THR A 32 1.39 -19.61 8.60
N ARG A 33 1.61 -20.59 7.72
CA ARG A 33 2.89 -21.24 7.51
C ARG A 33 3.58 -20.69 6.28
N TYR A 34 4.89 -20.44 6.38
CA TYR A 34 5.68 -19.91 5.26
C TYR A 34 5.62 -20.79 4.01
N ALA A 35 5.80 -22.12 4.15
CA ALA A 35 5.75 -23.04 3.02
C ALA A 35 4.38 -23.04 2.30
N ASP A 36 3.29 -22.87 3.05
CA ASP A 36 1.95 -22.81 2.47
C ASP A 36 1.74 -21.47 1.71
N LEU A 37 2.24 -20.34 2.27
CA LEU A 37 2.23 -19.03 1.60
C LEU A 37 3.03 -19.07 0.30
N GLU A 38 4.24 -19.67 0.31
CA GLU A 38 5.08 -19.82 -0.86
C GLU A 38 4.37 -20.66 -1.94
N ALA A 39 3.80 -21.81 -1.54
CA ALA A 39 3.08 -22.69 -2.45
C ALA A 39 1.85 -22.02 -3.09
N ILE A 40 1.11 -21.22 -2.32
CA ILE A 40 -0.07 -20.47 -2.78
C ILE A 40 0.35 -19.35 -3.74
N SER A 41 1.35 -18.55 -3.35
CA SER A 41 1.80 -17.41 -4.16
C SER A 41 2.40 -17.79 -5.51
N CYS A 42 2.90 -19.03 -5.63
CA CYS A 42 3.41 -19.57 -6.89
C CYS A 42 2.32 -20.15 -7.81
N GLN A 43 1.05 -20.11 -7.44
CA GLN A 43 -0.06 -20.70 -8.19
C GLN A 43 -1.16 -19.66 -8.54
N PRO A 44 -0.85 -18.58 -9.28
CA PRO A 44 -1.81 -17.51 -9.55
C PRO A 44 -3.02 -17.96 -10.39
N ALA A 45 -2.91 -19.07 -11.12
CA ALA A 45 -4.04 -19.63 -11.85
C ALA A 45 -5.11 -20.27 -10.94
N VAL A 46 -4.76 -20.60 -9.69
CA VAL A 46 -5.66 -21.18 -8.69
C VAL A 46 -6.06 -20.15 -7.65
N PHE A 47 -5.08 -19.39 -7.18
CA PHE A 47 -5.24 -18.35 -6.16
C PHE A 47 -5.14 -16.98 -6.84
N CYS A 48 -6.28 -16.50 -7.31
CA CYS A 48 -6.37 -15.24 -8.05
C CYS A 48 -6.39 -14.03 -7.13
N SER A 49 -6.00 -12.87 -7.66
CA SER A 49 -5.98 -11.57 -6.96
C SER A 49 -7.19 -10.69 -7.27
N GLY A 50 -7.96 -11.02 -8.29
CA GLY A 50 -9.01 -10.16 -8.84
C GLY A 50 -10.21 -9.92 -7.93
N SER A 51 -10.36 -10.69 -6.85
CA SER A 51 -11.46 -10.54 -5.88
C SER A 51 -11.14 -9.59 -4.72
N GLY A 52 -9.96 -9.01 -4.66
CA GLY A 52 -9.59 -8.05 -3.60
C GLY A 52 -8.24 -8.31 -2.97
N ALA A 53 -7.18 -8.39 -3.76
CA ALA A 53 -5.82 -8.86 -3.43
C ALA A 53 -5.22 -8.42 -2.09
N VAL A 54 -5.57 -7.25 -1.57
CA VAL A 54 -5.03 -6.68 -0.33
C VAL A 54 -6.07 -6.55 0.77
N SER A 55 -7.32 -6.93 0.48
CA SER A 55 -8.44 -6.89 1.42
C SER A 55 -8.81 -8.29 1.91
N ILE A 56 -9.31 -8.36 3.14
CA ILE A 56 -9.95 -9.58 3.66
C ILE A 56 -11.35 -9.73 3.03
N GLN A 57 -12.04 -8.63 2.77
CA GLN A 57 -13.35 -8.60 2.15
C GLN A 57 -13.24 -8.72 0.63
N ASP A 58 -14.19 -9.38 0.03
CA ASP A 58 -14.39 -9.35 -1.41
C ASP A 58 -14.81 -7.94 -1.85
N ILE A 59 -14.08 -7.38 -2.81
CA ILE A 59 -14.34 -6.05 -3.35
C ILE A 59 -15.22 -6.19 -4.58
N PRO A 60 -16.33 -5.43 -4.71
CA PRO A 60 -17.15 -5.40 -5.92
C PRO A 60 -16.31 -5.14 -7.17
N ALA A 61 -16.60 -5.84 -8.26
CA ALA A 61 -15.77 -5.82 -9.46
C ALA A 61 -15.63 -4.43 -10.10
N ASP A 62 -16.67 -3.61 -10.04
CA ASP A 62 -16.69 -2.22 -10.50
C ASP A 62 -15.80 -1.31 -9.66
N LEU A 63 -15.80 -1.50 -8.34
CA LEU A 63 -14.92 -0.78 -7.43
C LEU A 63 -13.45 -1.20 -7.61
N ASN A 64 -13.20 -2.51 -7.77
CA ASN A 64 -11.86 -3.03 -8.06
C ASN A 64 -11.32 -2.52 -9.42
N GLU A 65 -12.19 -2.40 -10.42
CA GLU A 65 -11.84 -1.81 -11.71
C GLU A 65 -11.57 -0.30 -11.62
N PHE A 66 -12.34 0.43 -10.80
CA PHE A 66 -12.13 1.86 -10.55
C PHE A 66 -10.74 2.15 -9.97
N TYR A 67 -10.34 1.39 -8.96
CA TYR A 67 -9.00 1.55 -8.39
C TYR A 67 -7.87 1.06 -9.30
N GLY A 68 -8.15 0.18 -10.25
CA GLY A 68 -7.25 -0.23 -11.32
C GLY A 68 -5.87 -0.72 -10.88
N SER A 69 -5.72 -1.17 -9.63
CA SER A 69 -4.44 -1.55 -9.06
C SER A 69 -3.86 -2.80 -9.72
N LEU A 70 -2.57 -2.76 -10.08
CA LEU A 70 -1.85 -3.90 -10.65
C LEU A 70 -1.88 -5.14 -9.75
N ILE A 71 -1.88 -4.96 -8.43
CA ILE A 71 -1.90 -6.05 -7.45
C ILE A 71 -3.28 -6.74 -7.35
N SER A 72 -4.33 -6.07 -7.82
CA SER A 72 -5.70 -6.62 -7.86
C SER A 72 -6.08 -7.12 -9.25
N MET A 73 -5.10 -7.45 -10.09
CA MET A 73 -5.32 -7.98 -11.44
C MET A 73 -4.80 -9.40 -11.56
N ASP A 74 -5.45 -10.17 -12.41
CA ASP A 74 -5.02 -11.49 -12.85
C ASP A 74 -4.56 -11.49 -14.31
N ASP A 75 -3.91 -12.58 -14.73
CA ASP A 75 -3.50 -12.77 -16.11
C ASP A 75 -4.74 -12.93 -17.02
N PRO A 76 -4.69 -12.44 -18.25
CA PRO A 76 -3.53 -11.87 -18.98
C PRO A 76 -3.33 -10.35 -18.77
N ARG A 77 -4.26 -9.67 -18.09
CA ARG A 77 -4.21 -8.21 -17.88
C ARG A 77 -3.01 -7.82 -17.01
N HIS A 78 -2.79 -8.51 -15.89
CA HIS A 78 -1.65 -8.31 -15.01
C HIS A 78 -0.32 -8.38 -15.77
N ALA A 79 -0.07 -9.48 -16.48
CA ALA A 79 1.18 -9.67 -17.21
C ALA A 79 1.41 -8.60 -18.29
N ARG A 80 0.35 -8.11 -18.94
CA ARG A 80 0.43 -7.03 -19.93
C ARG A 80 0.90 -5.73 -19.32
N ILE A 81 0.25 -5.29 -18.23
CA ILE A 81 0.55 -4.01 -17.58
C ILE A 81 1.91 -4.09 -16.87
N ARG A 82 2.18 -5.17 -16.15
CA ARG A 82 3.46 -5.39 -15.47
C ARG A 82 4.65 -5.33 -16.43
N ARG A 83 4.50 -5.84 -17.66
CA ARG A 83 5.56 -5.76 -18.68
C ARG A 83 5.88 -4.32 -19.10
N ILE A 84 4.89 -3.43 -19.07
CA ILE A 84 5.10 -2.01 -19.37
C ILE A 84 5.88 -1.37 -18.21
N VAL A 85 5.40 -1.55 -16.99
CA VAL A 85 5.99 -0.98 -15.77
C VAL A 85 7.40 -1.51 -15.52
N ALA A 86 7.64 -2.81 -15.73
CA ALA A 86 8.95 -3.44 -15.50
C ALA A 86 10.09 -2.83 -16.34
N LYS A 87 9.78 -2.19 -17.48
CA LYS A 87 10.78 -1.51 -18.30
C LYS A 87 11.38 -0.29 -17.60
N THR A 88 10.65 0.31 -16.67
CA THR A 88 11.10 1.46 -15.89
C THR A 88 12.06 1.06 -14.75
N PHE A 89 12.00 -0.20 -14.30
CA PHE A 89 12.82 -0.73 -13.19
C PHE A 89 14.00 -1.57 -13.68
N THR A 90 14.70 -1.10 -14.70
CA THR A 90 15.92 -1.75 -15.16
C THR A 90 17.11 -1.42 -14.24
N PRO A 91 18.15 -2.29 -14.13
CA PRO A 91 19.34 -1.99 -13.32
C PRO A 91 19.95 -0.63 -13.62
N ARG A 92 20.01 -0.24 -14.89
CA ARG A 92 20.53 1.07 -15.32
C ARG A 92 19.70 2.25 -14.81
N MET A 93 18.37 2.10 -14.79
CA MET A 93 17.48 3.15 -14.24
C MET A 93 17.61 3.23 -12.72
N LEU A 94 17.76 2.08 -12.06
CA LEU A 94 17.97 2.04 -10.61
C LEU A 94 19.31 2.67 -10.18
N GLU A 95 20.38 2.50 -10.96
CA GLU A 95 21.65 3.19 -10.71
C GLU A 95 21.50 4.72 -10.71
N GLN A 96 20.68 5.28 -11.60
CA GLN A 96 20.40 6.73 -11.62
C GLN A 96 19.62 7.19 -10.38
N VAL A 97 18.77 6.32 -9.84
CA VAL A 97 18.00 6.62 -8.63
C VAL A 97 18.89 6.63 -7.38
N VAL A 98 19.95 5.82 -7.34
CA VAL A 98 20.87 5.75 -6.18
C VAL A 98 21.49 7.10 -5.85
N ASP A 99 21.94 7.85 -6.87
CA ASP A 99 22.52 9.17 -6.65
C ASP A 99 21.48 10.17 -6.10
N SER A 100 20.26 10.13 -6.62
CA SER A 100 19.14 10.94 -6.11
C SER A 100 18.77 10.56 -4.67
N VAL A 101 18.78 9.27 -4.33
CA VAL A 101 18.49 8.78 -2.97
C VAL A 101 19.46 9.39 -1.95
N VAL A 102 20.75 9.42 -2.24
CA VAL A 102 21.74 10.02 -1.33
C VAL A 102 21.43 11.49 -1.09
N GLY A 103 21.14 12.26 -2.14
CA GLY A 103 20.77 13.67 -2.02
C GLY A 103 19.51 13.87 -1.19
N ILE A 104 18.45 13.10 -1.45
CA ILE A 104 17.20 13.16 -0.69
C ILE A 104 17.41 12.84 0.79
N VAL A 105 18.22 11.83 1.10
CA VAL A 105 18.54 11.47 2.49
C VAL A 105 19.27 12.60 3.19
N ASP A 106 20.27 13.20 2.55
CA ASP A 106 21.03 14.32 3.12
C ASP A 106 20.13 15.54 3.38
N GLU A 107 19.23 15.87 2.46
CA GLU A 107 18.24 16.95 2.62
C GLU A 107 17.29 16.68 3.79
N VAL A 108 16.68 15.50 3.85
CA VAL A 108 15.74 15.13 4.93
C VAL A 108 16.44 15.15 6.28
N LEU A 109 17.66 14.67 6.39
CA LEU A 109 18.41 14.70 7.64
C LEU A 109 18.81 16.13 8.04
N ALA A 110 19.11 17.00 7.08
CA ALA A 110 19.37 18.41 7.36
C ALA A 110 18.10 19.14 7.85
N GLU A 111 16.94 18.90 7.23
CA GLU A 111 15.64 19.45 7.65
C GLU A 111 15.26 18.95 9.05
N ALA A 112 15.40 17.65 9.31
CA ALA A 112 15.12 17.07 10.62
C ALA A 112 16.02 17.68 11.72
N ARG A 113 17.32 17.85 11.43
CA ARG A 113 18.24 18.51 12.36
C ARG A 113 17.86 19.96 12.64
N ALA A 114 17.56 20.72 11.59
CA ALA A 114 17.12 22.11 11.74
C ALA A 114 15.83 22.23 12.57
N LYS A 115 14.88 21.31 12.36
CA LYS A 115 13.64 21.23 13.16
C LYS A 115 13.93 20.97 14.64
N ALA A 116 14.80 20.02 14.95
CA ALA A 116 15.20 19.71 16.33
C ALA A 116 15.88 20.91 17.01
N GLU A 117 16.81 21.56 16.30
CA GLU A 117 17.53 22.75 16.80
C GLU A 117 16.60 23.96 17.05
N ALA A 118 15.55 24.11 16.24
CA ALA A 118 14.56 25.17 16.40
C ALA A 118 13.49 24.88 17.47
N GLY A 119 13.33 23.60 17.84
CA GLY A 119 12.33 23.13 18.82
C GLY A 119 12.94 22.78 20.17
N ASP A 120 12.41 21.73 20.78
CA ASP A 120 12.84 21.22 22.10
C ASP A 120 13.97 20.18 22.04
N GLY A 121 14.53 19.95 20.87
CA GLY A 121 15.55 18.93 20.59
C GLY A 121 14.97 17.54 20.30
N SER A 122 13.67 17.39 20.20
CA SER A 122 13.01 16.11 19.85
C SER A 122 12.63 16.03 18.37
N LEU A 123 12.50 14.79 17.87
CA LEU A 123 12.07 14.47 16.50
C LEU A 123 11.09 13.31 16.54
N ASP A 124 10.10 13.36 15.65
CA ASP A 124 9.32 12.20 15.27
C ASP A 124 10.02 11.49 14.12
N VAL A 125 10.63 10.33 14.43
CA VAL A 125 11.41 9.57 13.42
C VAL A 125 10.55 9.14 12.23
N VAL A 126 9.27 8.87 12.44
CA VAL A 126 8.37 8.47 11.34
C VAL A 126 8.03 9.68 10.48
N ALA A 127 7.54 10.75 11.10
CA ALA A 127 7.09 11.93 10.35
C ALA A 127 8.25 12.73 9.73
N ASP A 128 9.39 12.82 10.43
CA ASP A 128 10.48 13.70 10.03
C ASP A 128 11.58 13.02 9.21
N ILE A 129 11.64 11.67 9.22
CA ILE A 129 12.70 10.93 8.52
C ILE A 129 12.14 9.78 7.68
N ALA A 130 11.43 8.84 8.30
CA ALA A 130 11.10 7.57 7.65
C ALA A 130 10.02 7.71 6.56
N ALA A 131 9.06 8.62 6.70
CA ALA A 131 8.03 8.87 5.70
C ALA A 131 8.52 9.78 4.55
N PRO A 132 9.23 10.90 4.77
CA PRO A 132 9.70 11.76 3.70
C PRO A 132 10.65 11.09 2.70
N ILE A 133 11.56 10.24 3.15
CA ILE A 133 12.57 9.62 2.27
C ILE A 133 11.91 8.78 1.15
N PRO A 134 11.15 7.71 1.43
CA PRO A 134 10.55 6.91 0.37
C PRO A 134 9.52 7.72 -0.45
N LEU A 135 8.79 8.64 0.18
CA LEU A 135 7.82 9.48 -0.51
C LEU A 135 8.49 10.32 -1.60
N ARG A 136 9.56 11.06 -1.27
CA ARG A 136 10.29 11.88 -2.24
C ARG A 136 10.88 11.03 -3.37
N ILE A 137 11.46 9.88 -3.05
CA ILE A 137 12.02 8.97 -4.04
C ILE A 137 10.95 8.47 -5.01
N ILE A 138 9.80 8.03 -4.50
CA ILE A 138 8.71 7.52 -5.35
C ILE A 138 8.10 8.65 -6.19
N CYS A 139 7.88 9.82 -5.60
CA CYS A 139 7.36 10.98 -6.32
C CYS A 139 8.31 11.42 -7.44
N ASP A 140 9.62 11.47 -7.19
CA ASP A 140 10.61 11.79 -8.22
C ASP A 140 10.63 10.77 -9.35
N MET A 141 10.57 9.48 -9.02
CA MET A 141 10.50 8.40 -10.02
C MET A 141 9.24 8.47 -10.88
N MET A 142 8.14 8.97 -10.33
CA MET A 142 6.86 9.12 -11.01
C MET A 142 6.69 10.49 -11.68
N GLY A 143 7.60 11.43 -11.44
CA GLY A 143 7.50 12.80 -11.95
C GLY A 143 6.44 13.65 -11.26
N VAL A 144 6.09 13.32 -10.02
CA VAL A 144 5.14 14.10 -9.20
C VAL A 144 5.80 15.40 -8.72
N PRO A 145 5.20 16.58 -9.00
CA PRO A 145 5.71 17.86 -8.52
C PRO A 145 5.84 17.93 -7.00
N GLU A 146 6.73 18.76 -6.51
CA GLU A 146 6.99 18.89 -5.06
C GLU A 146 5.75 19.35 -4.29
N GLU A 147 5.00 20.26 -4.86
CA GLU A 147 3.74 20.79 -4.31
C GLU A 147 2.66 19.73 -4.08
N ASP A 148 2.69 18.62 -4.86
CA ASP A 148 1.70 17.56 -4.79
C ASP A 148 2.11 16.38 -3.89
N ARG A 149 3.36 16.35 -3.41
CA ARG A 149 3.89 15.24 -2.60
C ARG A 149 3.09 15.02 -1.31
N LEU A 150 2.69 16.10 -0.64
CA LEU A 150 1.89 16.00 0.58
C LEU A 150 0.48 15.44 0.30
N LEU A 151 -0.11 15.81 -0.84
CA LEU A 151 -1.38 15.25 -1.28
C LEU A 151 -1.26 13.72 -1.47
N VAL A 152 -0.21 13.26 -2.15
CA VAL A 152 0.05 11.83 -2.36
C VAL A 152 0.22 11.09 -1.03
N LEU A 153 0.95 11.67 -0.06
CA LEU A 153 1.14 11.08 1.25
C LEU A 153 -0.19 10.93 1.99
N ASN A 154 -0.97 12.01 2.07
CA ASN A 154 -2.24 12.03 2.80
C ASN A 154 -3.26 11.07 2.17
N ALA A 155 -3.39 11.09 0.84
CA ALA A 155 -4.27 10.17 0.12
C ALA A 155 -3.84 8.70 0.33
N SER A 156 -2.54 8.41 0.29
CA SER A 156 -2.02 7.06 0.55
C SER A 156 -2.31 6.60 1.98
N ASN A 157 -2.13 7.47 2.97
CA ASN A 157 -2.45 7.16 4.36
C ASN A 157 -3.95 6.89 4.56
N THR A 158 -4.82 7.70 3.97
CA THR A 158 -6.28 7.50 3.99
C THR A 158 -6.67 6.16 3.38
N ILE A 159 -6.10 5.81 2.23
CA ILE A 159 -6.34 4.52 1.56
C ILE A 159 -5.86 3.35 2.43
N LEU A 160 -4.67 3.46 3.00
CA LEU A 160 -4.05 2.39 3.79
C LEU A 160 -4.67 2.24 5.18
N SER A 161 -5.23 3.31 5.75
CA SER A 161 -5.93 3.25 7.05
C SER A 161 -7.18 2.38 7.00
N GLY A 162 -7.77 2.18 5.81
CA GLY A 162 -8.82 1.20 5.57
C GLY A 162 -10.05 1.33 6.49
N GLY A 163 -10.32 2.54 7.01
CA GLY A 163 -11.39 2.77 7.97
C GLY A 163 -11.01 2.44 9.42
N ASP A 164 -9.71 2.36 9.74
CA ASP A 164 -9.25 2.27 11.11
C ASP A 164 -9.65 3.56 11.88
N PRO A 165 -10.53 3.44 12.90
CA PRO A 165 -11.04 4.60 13.64
C PRO A 165 -9.95 5.33 14.44
N GLU A 166 -8.78 4.74 14.67
CA GLU A 166 -7.63 5.39 15.30
C GLU A 166 -6.85 6.29 14.32
N LEU A 167 -7.03 6.08 13.01
CA LEU A 167 -6.28 6.78 11.95
C LEU A 167 -7.16 7.69 11.09
N THR A 168 -8.48 7.55 11.18
CA THR A 168 -9.44 8.36 10.41
C THR A 168 -10.46 8.99 11.34
N ASP A 169 -10.50 10.33 11.36
CA ASP A 169 -11.54 11.12 12.06
C ASP A 169 -12.88 11.12 11.30
N GLU A 170 -12.97 10.44 10.16
CA GLU A 170 -14.12 10.52 9.28
C GLU A 170 -15.17 9.44 9.58
N ALA A 171 -16.42 9.89 9.65
CA ALA A 171 -17.58 9.04 9.94
C ALA A 171 -17.92 8.03 8.82
N ASP A 172 -17.34 8.18 7.62
CA ASP A 172 -17.53 7.30 6.47
C ASP A 172 -16.20 6.99 5.76
N PRO A 173 -15.53 5.90 6.17
CA PRO A 173 -14.26 5.49 5.58
C PRO A 173 -14.32 5.22 4.08
N LEU A 174 -15.46 4.80 3.55
CA LEU A 174 -15.61 4.50 2.13
C LEU A 174 -15.63 5.78 1.29
N THR A 175 -16.32 6.81 1.75
CA THR A 175 -16.32 8.12 1.10
C THR A 175 -14.92 8.74 1.09
N ALA A 176 -14.21 8.70 2.23
CA ALA A 176 -12.82 9.18 2.31
C ALA A 176 -11.89 8.45 1.33
N LEU A 177 -12.05 7.15 1.19
CA LEU A 177 -11.29 6.32 0.26
C LEU A 177 -11.55 6.71 -1.21
N ILE A 178 -12.83 6.93 -1.58
CA ILE A 178 -13.23 7.34 -2.93
C ILE A 178 -12.66 8.73 -3.25
N GLU A 179 -12.81 9.69 -2.34
CA GLU A 179 -12.30 11.05 -2.52
C GLU A 179 -10.77 11.08 -2.64
N ALA A 180 -10.06 10.32 -1.81
CA ALA A 180 -8.61 10.19 -1.91
C ALA A 180 -8.17 9.60 -3.26
N GLY A 181 -8.87 8.57 -3.75
CA GLY A 181 -8.62 7.99 -5.06
C GLY A 181 -8.89 8.96 -6.22
N MET A 182 -9.96 9.74 -6.14
CA MET A 182 -10.29 10.77 -7.14
C MET A 182 -9.25 11.90 -7.17
N ASN A 183 -8.80 12.36 -6.00
CA ASN A 183 -7.79 13.42 -5.89
C ASN A 183 -6.43 12.99 -6.44
N MET A 184 -6.08 11.69 -6.36
CA MET A 184 -4.84 11.19 -6.98
C MET A 184 -4.95 10.98 -8.49
N ALA A 185 -6.15 10.89 -9.03
CA ALA A 185 -6.39 10.69 -10.46
C ALA A 185 -6.52 12.01 -11.27
N ALA A 186 -6.67 13.14 -10.58
CA ALA A 186 -6.77 14.48 -11.16
C ALA A 186 -5.40 15.11 -11.42
#